data_63e2d0ce0567cbc4db2b8a36826d5598
#
_entry.id   63e2d0ce0567cbc4db2b8a36826d5598
#
_cell.length_a   1.000
_cell.length_b   1.000
_cell.length_c   1.000
_cell.angle_alpha   90.00
_cell.angle_beta   90.00
_cell.angle_gamma   90.00
#
_symmetry.space_group_name_H-M   'P 1'
#
loop_
_entity.id
_entity.type
_entity.pdbx_description
1 polymer ?
#
loop_
_entity_poly.entity_id
_entity_poly.type
_entity_poly.pdbx_seq_one_letter_code
_entity_poly.pdbx_strand_id
1 'polypeptide(L)'
;MKVTLLGTGAALIDPDRGHSSVLIEEGGRAYLFDIGTGATRTMIGNFIDPLSVEALILTHLHFDHTADLPVFLLGSWMSDRDEAPAIYGPKGTVEMIAPMFEGGVFDTDIRARAAYPQRQRNIGVLRPQVQVYSEGLVLEDERVKITALKVDHIPEEICECYALKIESEDRCVVFSGDTAPVARMPDFARGADLLIHEATFPEAAIAFRAKNGIGTYSHTSPTQLGEIAAEAEVRMLVATHIGHWDSTNPIVRRLAAKHLPIDIMSPALRDDVAADIARAYRGPLMIARDSTTIYV
;
A
#
# COMPACT_ATOMS: atom_id res chain seq x y z
N MET A 1 1.28 -17.17 -7.09
CA MET A 1 1.72 -15.99 -6.31
C MET A 1 1.35 -16.15 -4.83
N LYS A 2 2.19 -15.69 -3.91
CA LYS A 2 1.87 -15.56 -2.49
C LYS A 2 1.80 -14.08 -2.14
N VAL A 3 0.67 -13.61 -1.64
CA VAL A 3 0.41 -12.21 -1.30
C VAL A 3 0.29 -12.08 0.21
N THR A 4 1.08 -11.20 0.82
CA THR A 4 1.03 -10.91 2.26
C THR A 4 0.69 -9.44 2.46
N LEU A 5 -0.42 -9.17 3.17
CA LEU A 5 -0.84 -7.83 3.55
C LEU A 5 -0.02 -7.40 4.78
N LEU A 6 0.96 -6.53 4.60
CA LEU A 6 1.85 -6.09 5.67
C LEU A 6 1.24 -4.96 6.50
N GLY A 7 0.48 -4.09 5.85
CA GLY A 7 -0.25 -3.00 6.48
C GLY A 7 -1.54 -2.72 5.74
N THR A 8 -2.63 -2.53 6.46
CA THR A 8 -3.99 -2.45 5.92
C THR A 8 -4.76 -1.22 6.39
N GLY A 9 -4.11 -0.33 7.13
CA GLY A 9 -4.67 0.91 7.66
C GLY A 9 -4.41 2.11 6.75
N ALA A 10 -5.29 3.11 6.86
CA ALA A 10 -5.13 4.44 6.28
C ALA A 10 -4.27 5.35 7.19
N ALA A 11 -4.17 6.63 6.85
CA ALA A 11 -3.19 7.58 7.40
C ALA A 11 -3.18 7.81 8.93
N LEU A 12 -4.24 7.48 9.67
CA LEU A 12 -4.20 7.57 11.14
C LEU A 12 -3.40 6.39 11.72
N ILE A 13 -2.66 6.65 12.78
CA ILE A 13 -1.89 5.61 13.46
C ILE A 13 -2.83 4.76 14.33
N ASP A 14 -2.79 3.44 14.11
CA ASP A 14 -3.53 2.45 14.88
C ASP A 14 -2.56 1.30 15.28
N PRO A 15 -2.54 0.86 16.55
CA PRO A 15 -1.70 -0.25 16.97
C PRO A 15 -2.08 -1.59 16.31
N ASP A 16 -3.33 -1.71 15.84
CA ASP A 16 -3.88 -2.94 15.26
C ASP A 16 -3.74 -2.99 13.72
N ARG A 17 -3.29 -1.86 13.10
CA ARG A 17 -3.12 -1.74 11.64
C ARG A 17 -1.90 -0.89 11.30
N GLY A 18 -0.91 -1.49 10.66
CA GLY A 18 0.15 -0.75 9.98
C GLY A 18 -0.42 0.00 8.77
N HIS A 19 0.30 1.00 8.30
CA HIS A 19 -0.05 1.72 7.08
C HIS A 19 0.16 0.85 5.83
N SER A 20 -0.46 1.28 4.72
CA SER A 20 -0.55 0.53 3.47
C SER A 20 0.78 -0.08 3.02
N SER A 21 0.80 -1.40 2.89
CA SER A 21 1.92 -2.14 2.32
C SER A 21 1.53 -3.57 1.98
N VAL A 22 1.89 -4.04 0.79
CA VAL A 22 1.61 -5.38 0.29
C VAL A 22 2.89 -6.01 -0.23
N LEU A 23 3.17 -7.25 0.15
CA LEU A 23 4.27 -8.04 -0.39
C LEU A 23 3.74 -9.14 -1.30
N ILE A 24 4.32 -9.28 -2.48
CA ILE A 24 4.04 -10.39 -3.42
C ILE A 24 5.31 -11.19 -3.63
N GLU A 25 5.22 -12.49 -3.36
CA GLU A 25 6.30 -13.45 -3.61
C GLU A 25 5.92 -14.31 -4.82
N GLU A 26 6.79 -14.34 -5.83
CA GLU A 26 6.61 -15.12 -7.05
C GLU A 26 7.94 -15.69 -7.53
N GLY A 27 7.96 -16.98 -7.80
CA GLY A 27 9.15 -17.67 -8.32
C GLY A 27 10.42 -17.49 -7.47
N GLY A 28 10.28 -17.30 -6.15
CA GLY A 28 11.37 -17.10 -5.20
C GLY A 28 11.87 -15.65 -5.09
N ARG A 29 11.20 -14.70 -5.75
CA ARG A 29 11.46 -13.25 -5.65
C ARG A 29 10.37 -12.55 -4.87
N ALA A 30 10.71 -11.46 -4.18
CA ALA A 30 9.78 -10.65 -3.41
C ALA A 30 9.70 -9.22 -3.96
N TYR A 31 8.47 -8.77 -4.21
CA TYR A 31 8.11 -7.45 -4.71
C TYR A 31 7.26 -6.74 -3.66
N LEU A 32 7.71 -5.58 -3.21
CA LEU A 32 7.02 -4.80 -2.18
C LEU A 32 6.26 -3.64 -2.83
N PHE A 33 4.98 -3.54 -2.54
CA PHE A 33 4.07 -2.49 -3.02
C PHE A 33 3.70 -1.60 -1.86
N ASP A 34 4.11 -0.34 -1.94
CA ASP A 34 4.11 0.63 -0.86
C ASP A 34 4.88 0.15 0.39
N ILE A 35 5.26 1.08 1.23
CA ILE A 35 6.03 0.82 2.43
C ILE A 35 5.62 1.78 3.55
N GLY A 36 4.36 1.66 3.96
CA GLY A 36 3.81 2.44 5.06
C GLY A 36 4.38 2.04 6.41
N THR A 37 4.12 2.84 7.43
CA THR A 37 4.69 2.66 8.77
C THR A 37 4.44 1.26 9.32
N GLY A 38 5.52 0.60 9.71
CA GLY A 38 5.49 -0.74 10.32
C GLY A 38 5.68 -1.89 9.33
N ALA A 39 5.77 -1.63 8.03
CA ALA A 39 5.93 -2.67 7.00
C ALA A 39 7.13 -3.57 7.25
N THR A 40 8.32 -3.00 7.51
CA THR A 40 9.55 -3.76 7.80
C THR A 40 9.40 -4.63 9.06
N ARG A 41 8.79 -4.08 10.11
CA ARG A 41 8.53 -4.83 11.35
C ARG A 41 7.56 -5.98 11.09
N THR A 42 6.51 -5.75 10.31
CA THR A 42 5.51 -6.78 9.99
C THR A 42 6.11 -7.87 9.11
N MET A 43 7.02 -7.55 8.17
CA MET A 43 7.76 -8.57 7.42
C MET A 43 8.49 -9.53 8.37
N ILE A 44 9.31 -8.99 9.29
CA ILE A 44 10.06 -9.81 10.25
C ILE A 44 9.12 -10.63 11.14
N GLY A 45 8.01 -10.03 11.59
CA GLY A 45 6.99 -10.71 12.40
C GLY A 45 6.30 -11.89 11.68
N ASN A 46 6.27 -11.86 10.36
CA ASN A 46 5.76 -12.93 9.50
C ASN A 46 6.86 -13.85 8.94
N PHE A 47 8.07 -13.79 9.50
CA PHE A 47 9.22 -14.58 9.06
C PHE A 47 9.62 -14.32 7.60
N ILE A 48 9.35 -13.12 7.11
CA ILE A 48 9.77 -12.65 5.79
C ILE A 48 11.05 -11.85 5.98
N ASP A 49 12.10 -12.24 5.27
CA ASP A 49 13.38 -11.54 5.30
C ASP A 49 13.29 -10.23 4.49
N PRO A 50 13.46 -9.04 5.10
CA PRO A 50 13.46 -7.78 4.35
C PRO A 50 14.57 -7.71 3.28
N LEU A 51 15.66 -8.50 3.44
CA LEU A 51 16.74 -8.55 2.46
C LEU A 51 16.35 -9.30 1.18
N SER A 52 15.26 -10.09 1.19
CA SER A 52 14.75 -10.79 0.01
C SER A 52 13.99 -9.88 -0.97
N VAL A 53 13.65 -8.66 -0.57
CA VAL A 53 12.91 -7.72 -1.43
C VAL A 53 13.82 -7.24 -2.55
N GLU A 54 13.46 -7.56 -3.80
CA GLU A 54 14.22 -7.17 -4.99
C GLU A 54 13.78 -5.82 -5.56
N ALA A 55 12.48 -5.53 -5.49
CA ALA A 55 11.92 -4.27 -5.96
C ALA A 55 10.88 -3.72 -4.97
N LEU A 56 10.90 -2.40 -4.78
CA LEU A 56 9.88 -1.62 -4.10
C LEU A 56 9.17 -0.75 -5.15
N ILE A 57 7.86 -0.84 -5.22
CA ILE A 57 7.03 -0.08 -6.14
C ILE A 57 6.07 0.79 -5.32
N LEU A 58 6.17 2.12 -5.46
CA LEU A 58 5.34 3.10 -4.76
C LEU A 58 4.17 3.52 -5.65
N THR A 59 2.93 3.41 -5.16
CA THR A 59 1.73 3.82 -5.89
C THR A 59 1.60 5.33 -5.98
N HIS A 60 1.93 6.03 -4.88
CA HIS A 60 1.96 7.48 -4.73
C HIS A 60 2.81 7.89 -3.51
N LEU A 61 2.90 9.18 -3.20
CA LEU A 61 3.89 9.68 -2.22
C LEU A 61 3.29 10.18 -0.89
N HIS A 62 2.08 9.77 -0.52
CA HIS A 62 1.59 10.01 0.84
C HIS A 62 2.45 9.27 1.87
N PHE A 63 2.57 9.84 3.07
CA PHE A 63 3.47 9.31 4.11
C PHE A 63 3.04 7.91 4.60
N ASP A 64 1.76 7.61 4.60
CA ASP A 64 1.23 6.29 4.98
C ASP A 64 1.48 5.20 3.93
N HIS A 65 2.07 5.56 2.79
CA HIS A 65 2.57 4.65 1.76
C HIS A 65 4.11 4.61 1.69
N THR A 66 4.82 5.51 2.40
CA THR A 66 6.26 5.70 2.20
C THR A 66 7.08 5.80 3.49
N ALA A 67 6.44 5.98 4.66
CA ALA A 67 7.14 6.38 5.90
C ALA A 67 8.12 5.34 6.46
N ASP A 68 7.99 4.06 6.16
CA ASP A 68 8.93 3.02 6.62
C ASP A 68 10.16 2.85 5.70
N LEU A 69 10.20 3.53 4.55
CA LEU A 69 11.28 3.43 3.58
C LEU A 69 12.66 3.71 4.18
N PRO A 70 12.89 4.78 4.96
CA PRO A 70 14.19 4.98 5.58
C PRO A 70 14.53 3.90 6.61
N VAL A 71 13.57 3.38 7.36
CA VAL A 71 13.77 2.27 8.31
C VAL A 71 14.19 1.01 7.57
N PHE A 72 13.54 0.70 6.46
CA PHE A 72 13.83 -0.44 5.61
C PHE A 72 15.25 -0.38 5.03
N LEU A 73 15.66 0.75 4.44
CA LEU A 73 16.99 0.87 3.84
C LEU A 73 18.10 0.96 4.88
N LEU A 74 17.93 1.72 5.96
CA LEU A 74 18.90 1.76 7.06
C LEU A 74 19.02 0.40 7.75
N GLY A 75 17.90 -0.29 7.98
CA GLY A 75 17.88 -1.64 8.52
C GLY A 75 18.57 -2.65 7.62
N SER A 76 18.33 -2.57 6.31
CA SER A 76 18.99 -3.41 5.29
C SER A 76 20.51 -3.18 5.27
N TRP A 77 20.95 -1.91 5.30
CA TRP A 77 22.36 -1.56 5.44
C TRP A 77 22.98 -2.13 6.71
N MET A 78 22.28 -2.00 7.85
CA MET A 78 22.73 -2.54 9.14
C MET A 78 22.77 -4.07 9.18
N SER A 79 22.00 -4.75 8.32
CA SER A 79 21.92 -6.20 8.17
C SER A 79 22.82 -6.74 7.04
N ASP A 80 23.82 -5.94 6.63
CA ASP A 80 24.85 -6.30 5.64
C ASP A 80 24.30 -6.64 4.24
N ARG A 81 23.17 -6.04 3.82
CA ARG A 81 22.71 -6.08 2.43
C ARG A 81 23.78 -5.49 1.53
N ASP A 82 24.09 -6.15 0.43
CA ASP A 82 25.17 -5.70 -0.48
C ASP A 82 24.69 -4.58 -1.43
N GLU A 83 23.47 -4.67 -1.96
CA GLU A 83 22.90 -3.72 -2.91
C GLU A 83 21.49 -3.29 -2.49
N ALA A 84 21.12 -2.04 -2.76
CA ALA A 84 19.76 -1.57 -2.56
C ALA A 84 18.77 -2.32 -3.47
N PRO A 85 17.51 -2.53 -3.05
CA PRO A 85 16.48 -2.96 -3.97
C PRO A 85 16.25 -1.88 -5.05
N ALA A 86 15.80 -2.27 -6.22
CA ALA A 86 15.30 -1.31 -7.20
C ALA A 86 14.06 -0.60 -6.65
N ILE A 87 13.99 0.72 -6.78
CA ILE A 87 12.82 1.50 -6.36
C ILE A 87 12.14 2.09 -7.59
N TYR A 88 10.86 1.84 -7.72
CA TYR A 88 9.98 2.40 -8.73
C TYR A 88 8.97 3.31 -8.06
N GLY A 89 8.75 4.51 -8.61
CA GLY A 89 7.76 5.41 -8.05
C GLY A 89 7.32 6.48 -9.04
N PRO A 90 6.24 7.23 -8.73
CA PRO A 90 5.80 8.35 -9.55
C PRO A 90 6.81 9.49 -9.53
N LYS A 91 6.57 10.49 -10.37
CA LYS A 91 7.34 11.74 -10.34
C LYS A 91 7.38 12.34 -8.93
N GLY A 92 8.56 12.76 -8.47
CA GLY A 92 8.80 13.25 -7.10
C GLY A 92 9.47 12.23 -6.18
N THR A 93 9.54 10.95 -6.56
CA THR A 93 10.15 9.90 -5.73
C THR A 93 11.64 10.15 -5.49
N VAL A 94 12.38 10.60 -6.49
CA VAL A 94 13.82 10.94 -6.34
C VAL A 94 13.99 12.08 -5.34
N GLU A 95 13.20 13.13 -5.49
CA GLU A 95 13.22 14.32 -4.64
C GLU A 95 12.80 14.01 -3.20
N MET A 96 11.94 13.01 -2.99
CA MET A 96 11.55 12.52 -1.67
C MET A 96 12.67 11.72 -1.01
N ILE A 97 13.34 10.83 -1.75
CA ILE A 97 14.32 9.88 -1.20
C ILE A 97 15.69 10.53 -0.98
N ALA A 98 16.17 11.35 -1.91
CA ALA A 98 17.50 11.93 -1.87
C ALA A 98 17.84 12.65 -0.55
N PRO A 99 16.96 13.48 0.02
CA PRO A 99 17.25 14.16 1.29
C PRO A 99 17.12 13.27 2.54
N MET A 100 16.81 12.01 2.42
CA MET A 100 16.70 11.11 3.60
C MET A 100 18.06 10.67 4.11
N PHE A 101 19.04 10.44 3.22
CA PHE A 101 20.29 9.75 3.55
C PHE A 101 21.49 10.70 3.61
N GLU A 102 22.51 10.53 2.77
CA GLU A 102 23.75 11.30 2.81
C GLU A 102 23.51 12.82 2.63
N GLY A 103 23.99 13.59 3.58
CA GLY A 103 23.76 15.04 3.61
C GLY A 103 22.34 15.44 3.99
N GLY A 104 21.48 14.48 4.32
CA GLY A 104 20.07 14.70 4.60
C GLY A 104 19.67 14.39 6.05
N VAL A 105 18.42 13.96 6.23
CA VAL A 105 17.81 13.77 7.57
C VAL A 105 18.58 12.81 8.46
N PHE A 106 19.08 11.70 7.88
CA PHE A 106 19.81 10.66 8.63
C PHE A 106 21.34 10.77 8.52
N ASP A 107 21.89 11.86 7.96
CA ASP A 107 23.33 12.02 7.74
C ASP A 107 24.18 11.82 9.00
N THR A 108 23.74 12.34 10.13
CA THR A 108 24.47 12.20 11.41
C THR A 108 24.60 10.73 11.83
N ASP A 109 23.52 9.95 11.76
CA ASP A 109 23.53 8.52 12.10
C ASP A 109 24.39 7.74 11.11
N ILE A 110 24.23 8.01 9.81
CA ILE A 110 24.99 7.36 8.73
C ILE A 110 26.49 7.61 8.92
N ARG A 111 26.93 8.83 9.11
CA ARG A 111 28.35 9.19 9.32
C ARG A 111 28.92 8.55 10.56
N ALA A 112 28.16 8.54 11.67
CA ALA A 112 28.58 7.91 12.92
C ALA A 112 28.83 6.40 12.75
N ARG A 113 27.95 5.70 12.03
CA ARG A 113 28.10 4.26 11.78
C ARG A 113 29.13 3.95 10.71
N ALA A 114 29.22 4.76 9.66
CA ALA A 114 30.22 4.62 8.59
C ALA A 114 31.66 4.86 9.05
N ALA A 115 31.87 5.39 10.27
CA ALA A 115 33.20 5.42 10.89
C ALA A 115 33.79 4.01 11.13
N TYR A 116 32.94 2.98 11.17
CA TYR A 116 33.37 1.58 11.27
C TYR A 116 33.59 0.98 9.86
N PRO A 117 34.80 0.42 9.56
CA PRO A 117 35.14 -0.04 8.20
C PRO A 117 34.16 -1.05 7.60
N GLN A 118 33.59 -1.95 8.42
CA GLN A 118 32.62 -2.92 7.95
C GLN A 118 31.32 -2.28 7.41
N ARG A 119 30.99 -1.06 7.85
CA ARG A 119 29.77 -0.34 7.40
C ARG A 119 29.99 0.44 6.12
N GLN A 120 31.23 0.75 5.77
CA GLN A 120 31.54 1.44 4.52
C GLN A 120 31.39 0.53 3.30
N ARG A 121 31.60 -0.79 3.47
CA ARG A 121 31.57 -1.76 2.37
C ARG A 121 30.25 -1.75 1.59
N ASN A 122 29.13 -1.67 2.31
CA ASN A 122 27.78 -1.74 1.73
C ASN A 122 26.98 -0.45 1.84
N ILE A 123 27.63 0.70 2.05
CA ILE A 123 26.95 2.01 2.17
C ILE A 123 26.16 2.38 0.91
N GLY A 124 26.46 1.77 -0.22
CA GLY A 124 25.72 1.94 -1.49
C GLY A 124 24.23 1.56 -1.38
N VAL A 125 23.83 0.75 -0.40
CA VAL A 125 22.41 0.46 -0.10
C VAL A 125 21.61 1.72 0.23
N LEU A 126 22.27 2.76 0.76
CA LEU A 126 21.64 4.05 1.07
C LEU A 126 21.58 5.00 -0.13
N ARG A 127 21.98 4.53 -1.31
CA ARG A 127 21.88 5.25 -2.59
C ARG A 127 21.06 4.41 -3.59
N PRO A 128 19.79 4.13 -3.30
CA PRO A 128 18.99 3.28 -4.17
C PRO A 128 18.84 3.91 -5.54
N GLN A 129 18.83 3.06 -6.55
CA GLN A 129 18.46 3.50 -7.88
C GLN A 129 16.94 3.64 -7.95
N VAL A 130 16.49 4.85 -8.28
CA VAL A 130 15.07 5.17 -8.42
C VAL A 130 14.72 5.28 -9.89
N GLN A 131 13.73 4.51 -10.31
CA GLN A 131 13.14 4.58 -11.65
C GLN A 131 11.77 5.26 -11.55
N VAL A 132 11.66 6.44 -12.16
CA VAL A 132 10.38 7.15 -12.25
C VAL A 132 9.57 6.50 -13.36
N TYR A 133 8.32 6.12 -13.04
CA TYR A 133 7.41 5.56 -14.02
C TYR A 133 6.17 6.45 -14.23
N SER A 134 5.43 6.19 -15.29
CA SER A 134 4.14 6.74 -15.62
C SER A 134 3.19 5.60 -16.00
N GLU A 135 1.96 5.92 -16.42
CA GLU A 135 1.00 4.91 -16.86
C GLU A 135 1.62 3.98 -17.93
N GLY A 136 1.39 2.68 -17.80
CA GLY A 136 1.90 1.64 -18.67
C GLY A 136 2.87 0.70 -17.96
N LEU A 137 3.90 0.23 -18.66
CA LEU A 137 4.87 -0.73 -18.13
C LEU A 137 5.74 -0.08 -17.02
N VAL A 138 5.80 -0.70 -15.84
CA VAL A 138 6.64 -0.30 -14.71
C VAL A 138 7.88 -1.18 -14.61
N LEU A 139 7.67 -2.50 -14.61
CA LEU A 139 8.72 -3.52 -14.49
C LEU A 139 8.30 -4.75 -15.27
N GLU A 140 9.24 -5.37 -15.95
CA GLU A 140 9.09 -6.70 -16.51
C GLU A 140 10.39 -7.48 -16.30
N ASP A 141 10.27 -8.63 -15.70
CA ASP A 141 11.37 -9.57 -15.49
C ASP A 141 10.95 -11.00 -15.85
N GLU A 142 11.75 -12.00 -15.48
CA GLU A 142 11.47 -13.41 -15.78
C GLU A 142 10.26 -13.98 -15.04
N ARG A 143 9.73 -13.29 -14.02
CA ARG A 143 8.71 -13.79 -13.11
C ARG A 143 7.41 -13.01 -13.22
N VAL A 144 7.51 -11.69 -13.31
CA VAL A 144 6.35 -10.82 -13.31
C VAL A 144 6.45 -9.71 -14.35
N LYS A 145 5.28 -9.29 -14.80
CA LYS A 145 5.08 -8.04 -15.52
C LYS A 145 4.20 -7.13 -14.67
N ILE A 146 4.67 -5.92 -14.39
CA ILE A 146 3.94 -4.94 -13.61
C ILE A 146 3.59 -3.76 -14.49
N THR A 147 2.29 -3.44 -14.56
CA THR A 147 1.77 -2.29 -15.29
C THR A 147 1.01 -1.35 -14.36
N ALA A 148 1.03 -0.06 -14.67
CA ALA A 148 0.37 1.00 -13.92
C ALA A 148 -0.81 1.57 -14.69
N LEU A 149 -1.92 1.79 -13.99
CA LEU A 149 -3.06 2.60 -14.42
C LEU A 149 -3.07 3.89 -13.60
N LYS A 150 -3.10 5.04 -14.25
CA LYS A 150 -3.27 6.32 -13.56
C LYS A 150 -4.67 6.41 -12.94
N VAL A 151 -4.73 6.82 -11.67
CA VAL A 151 -5.95 6.92 -10.85
C VAL A 151 -6.08 8.28 -10.20
N ASP A 152 -7.26 8.59 -9.67
CA ASP A 152 -7.62 9.89 -9.12
C ASP A 152 -7.58 9.87 -7.58
N HIS A 153 -6.56 10.48 -6.97
CA HIS A 153 -6.45 10.57 -5.51
C HIS A 153 -5.88 11.93 -5.06
N ILE A 154 -4.71 12.30 -5.55
CA ILE A 154 -4.06 13.58 -5.32
C ILE A 154 -4.20 14.43 -6.58
N PRO A 155 -4.35 15.78 -6.49
CA PRO A 155 -4.26 16.64 -7.66
C PRO A 155 -2.99 16.33 -8.49
N GLU A 156 -3.17 16.08 -9.79
CA GLU A 156 -2.12 15.58 -10.69
C GLU A 156 -0.87 16.48 -10.71
N GLU A 157 -1.06 17.79 -10.55
CA GLU A 157 0.02 18.75 -10.50
C GLU A 157 0.92 18.62 -9.25
N ILE A 158 0.42 17.92 -8.20
CA ILE A 158 1.14 17.65 -6.95
C ILE A 158 1.82 16.28 -7.01
N CYS A 159 1.05 15.23 -7.29
CA CYS A 159 1.55 13.86 -7.37
C CYS A 159 0.62 12.99 -8.22
N GLU A 160 1.17 12.29 -9.20
CA GLU A 160 0.42 11.25 -9.91
C GLU A 160 0.26 10.01 -9.02
N CYS A 161 -0.93 9.39 -9.09
CA CYS A 161 -1.28 8.20 -8.33
C CYS A 161 -1.60 7.05 -9.27
N TYR A 162 -1.25 5.82 -8.88
CA TYR A 162 -1.36 4.67 -9.74
C TYR A 162 -1.93 3.44 -9.04
N ALA A 163 -2.82 2.73 -9.72
CA ALA A 163 -3.08 1.32 -9.47
C ALA A 163 -2.06 0.47 -10.21
N LEU A 164 -1.74 -0.69 -9.68
CA LEU A 164 -0.72 -1.59 -10.21
C LEU A 164 -1.33 -2.96 -10.51
N LYS A 165 -1.04 -3.51 -11.69
CA LYS A 165 -1.39 -4.87 -12.07
C LYS A 165 -0.13 -5.70 -12.20
N ILE A 166 -0.11 -6.84 -11.51
CA ILE A 166 1.01 -7.75 -11.40
C ILE A 166 0.57 -9.07 -12.04
N GLU A 167 1.20 -9.40 -13.15
CA GLU A 167 0.92 -10.60 -13.93
C GLU A 167 2.13 -11.53 -13.90
N SER A 168 1.91 -12.82 -13.61
CA SER A 168 2.85 -13.91 -13.87
C SER A 168 2.30 -14.78 -14.98
N GLU A 169 2.93 -15.95 -15.25
CA GLU A 169 2.53 -16.84 -16.35
C GLU A 169 1.03 -17.21 -16.29
N ASP A 170 0.48 -17.45 -15.08
CA ASP A 170 -0.87 -17.95 -14.89
C ASP A 170 -1.68 -17.23 -13.80
N ARG A 171 -1.17 -16.12 -13.24
CA ARG A 171 -1.81 -15.37 -12.16
C ARG A 171 -1.81 -13.87 -12.42
N CYS A 172 -2.87 -13.22 -11.94
CA CYS A 172 -3.04 -11.78 -12.01
C CYS A 172 -3.54 -11.23 -10.68
N VAL A 173 -2.77 -10.30 -10.11
CA VAL A 173 -3.13 -9.53 -8.91
C VAL A 173 -3.20 -8.05 -9.27
N VAL A 174 -4.24 -7.36 -8.82
CA VAL A 174 -4.35 -5.91 -8.96
C VAL A 174 -4.37 -5.27 -7.58
N PHE A 175 -3.55 -4.23 -7.39
CA PHE A 175 -3.51 -3.37 -6.22
C PHE A 175 -3.90 -1.95 -6.61
N SER A 176 -4.99 -1.42 -6.02
CA SER A 176 -5.54 -0.12 -6.43
C SER A 176 -4.68 1.07 -6.03
N GLY A 177 -3.81 0.95 -5.00
CA GLY A 177 -3.38 2.12 -4.26
C GLY A 177 -4.60 2.86 -3.72
N ASP A 178 -4.49 4.17 -3.51
CA ASP A 178 -5.60 5.01 -3.10
C ASP A 178 -6.24 5.67 -4.34
N THR A 179 -7.55 5.61 -4.43
CA THR A 179 -8.26 6.14 -5.60
C THR A 179 -9.73 6.45 -5.35
N ALA A 180 -10.20 7.56 -5.91
CA ALA A 180 -11.62 7.70 -6.27
C ALA A 180 -11.98 6.67 -7.36
N PRO A 181 -13.27 6.37 -7.58
CA PRO A 181 -13.67 5.49 -8.66
C PRO A 181 -13.25 6.04 -10.02
N VAL A 182 -12.48 5.27 -10.78
CA VAL A 182 -12.09 5.62 -12.15
C VAL A 182 -12.73 4.64 -13.14
N ALA A 183 -13.28 5.16 -14.23
CA ALA A 183 -14.05 4.35 -15.20
C ALA A 183 -13.22 3.22 -15.86
N ARG A 184 -11.89 3.33 -15.87
CA ARG A 184 -11.00 2.33 -16.44
C ARG A 184 -10.60 1.20 -15.49
N MET A 185 -10.93 1.30 -14.17
CA MET A 185 -10.54 0.30 -13.18
C MET A 185 -11.16 -1.08 -13.46
N PRO A 186 -12.45 -1.21 -13.83
CA PRO A 186 -13.01 -2.51 -14.15
C PRO A 186 -12.29 -3.22 -15.31
N ASP A 187 -11.98 -2.50 -16.38
CA ASP A 187 -11.22 -3.10 -17.50
C ASP A 187 -9.77 -3.44 -17.12
N PHE A 188 -9.13 -2.60 -16.31
CA PHE A 188 -7.78 -2.85 -15.83
C PHE A 188 -7.69 -4.09 -14.93
N ALA A 189 -8.69 -4.31 -14.07
CA ALA A 189 -8.77 -5.45 -13.16
C ALA A 189 -9.52 -6.67 -13.74
N ARG A 190 -9.92 -6.62 -15.01
CA ARG A 190 -10.77 -7.64 -15.61
C ARG A 190 -10.19 -9.05 -15.48
N GLY A 191 -10.98 -9.93 -14.83
CA GLY A 191 -10.64 -11.35 -14.62
C GLY A 191 -9.47 -11.58 -13.67
N ALA A 192 -9.02 -10.58 -12.93
CA ALA A 192 -7.94 -10.76 -11.95
C ALA A 192 -8.27 -11.86 -10.93
N ASP A 193 -7.27 -12.67 -10.59
CA ASP A 193 -7.41 -13.68 -9.55
C ASP A 193 -7.62 -13.03 -8.17
N LEU A 194 -6.99 -11.88 -7.94
CA LEU A 194 -7.12 -11.09 -6.73
C LEU A 194 -7.13 -9.59 -7.04
N LEU A 195 -8.18 -8.91 -6.59
CA LEU A 195 -8.21 -7.44 -6.52
C LEU A 195 -8.05 -7.01 -5.06
N ILE A 196 -6.97 -6.31 -4.74
CA ILE A 196 -6.73 -5.64 -3.46
C ILE A 196 -7.05 -4.17 -3.69
N HIS A 197 -8.16 -3.69 -3.12
CA HIS A 197 -8.65 -2.34 -3.39
C HIS A 197 -8.96 -1.60 -2.10
N GLU A 198 -8.70 -0.31 -2.08
CA GLU A 198 -9.04 0.54 -0.95
C GLU A 198 -10.55 0.57 -0.68
N ALA A 199 -10.90 0.70 0.61
CA ALA A 199 -12.27 0.91 1.11
C ALA A 199 -12.19 1.77 2.39
N THR A 200 -11.62 2.95 2.26
CA THR A 200 -11.20 3.79 3.39
C THR A 200 -12.34 4.17 4.31
N PHE A 201 -13.53 4.45 3.77
CA PHE A 201 -14.67 4.90 4.55
C PHE A 201 -15.92 4.04 4.31
N PRO A 202 -16.61 3.55 5.39
CA PRO A 202 -17.92 2.94 5.25
C PRO A 202 -18.97 3.98 4.81
N GLU A 203 -20.08 3.55 4.20
CA GLU A 203 -21.13 4.44 3.69
C GLU A 203 -21.66 5.42 4.77
N ALA A 204 -21.78 4.97 6.01
CA ALA A 204 -22.19 5.82 7.13
C ALA A 204 -21.20 6.97 7.38
N ALA A 205 -19.89 6.72 7.23
CA ALA A 205 -18.86 7.75 7.34
C ALA A 205 -18.91 8.72 6.16
N ILE A 206 -19.09 8.22 4.96
CA ILE A 206 -19.22 9.03 3.74
C ILE A 206 -20.42 9.98 3.88
N ALA A 207 -21.57 9.47 4.29
CA ALA A 207 -22.78 10.27 4.52
C ALA A 207 -22.57 11.37 5.58
N PHE A 208 -21.91 11.02 6.72
CA PHE A 208 -21.57 11.99 7.75
C PHE A 208 -20.61 13.08 7.23
N ARG A 209 -19.57 12.67 6.52
CA ARG A 209 -18.54 13.60 5.99
C ARG A 209 -19.17 14.55 4.96
N ALA A 210 -19.98 14.04 4.06
CA ALA A 210 -20.70 14.85 3.07
C ALA A 210 -21.61 15.89 3.74
N LYS A 211 -22.38 15.50 4.77
CA LYS A 211 -23.25 16.40 5.53
C LYS A 211 -22.49 17.52 6.24
N ASN A 212 -21.23 17.28 6.63
CA ASN A 212 -20.40 18.22 7.38
C ASN A 212 -19.36 18.95 6.50
N GLY A 213 -19.43 18.83 5.18
CA GLY A 213 -18.50 19.46 4.24
C GLY A 213 -17.08 18.91 4.31
N ILE A 214 -16.90 17.68 4.80
CA ILE A 214 -15.61 16.98 4.87
C ILE A 214 -15.47 16.18 3.56
N GLY A 215 -14.39 16.40 2.82
CA GLY A 215 -14.17 15.73 1.53
C GLY A 215 -14.09 14.19 1.64
N THR A 216 -14.62 13.51 0.62
CA THR A 216 -14.57 12.05 0.47
C THR A 216 -14.26 11.61 -0.94
N TYR A 217 -14.12 12.54 -1.87
CA TYR A 217 -14.05 12.30 -3.33
C TYR A 217 -12.71 11.76 -3.83
N SER A 218 -11.76 11.56 -2.96
CA SER A 218 -10.47 10.97 -3.29
C SER A 218 -10.38 9.46 -2.96
N HIS A 219 -11.50 8.85 -2.56
CA HIS A 219 -11.60 7.46 -2.16
C HIS A 219 -12.85 6.78 -2.73
N THR A 220 -12.77 5.45 -2.87
CA THR A 220 -13.85 4.61 -3.36
C THR A 220 -14.76 4.16 -2.21
N SER A 221 -16.09 4.28 -2.37
CA SER A 221 -17.04 3.76 -1.37
C SER A 221 -17.19 2.24 -1.46
N PRO A 222 -17.67 1.57 -0.40
CA PRO A 222 -17.93 0.13 -0.43
C PRO A 222 -18.91 -0.29 -1.55
N THR A 223 -19.96 0.48 -1.78
CA THR A 223 -20.93 0.21 -2.86
C THR A 223 -20.26 0.28 -4.23
N GLN A 224 -19.48 1.35 -4.48
CA GLN A 224 -18.74 1.52 -5.73
C GLN A 224 -17.68 0.43 -5.92
N LEU A 225 -16.99 0.02 -4.83
CA LEU A 225 -16.05 -1.09 -4.87
C LEU A 225 -16.72 -2.41 -5.29
N GLY A 226 -17.93 -2.66 -4.77
CA GLY A 226 -18.72 -3.81 -5.18
C GLY A 226 -19.07 -3.80 -6.68
N GLU A 227 -19.44 -2.63 -7.21
CA GLU A 227 -19.72 -2.44 -8.64
C GLU A 227 -18.46 -2.65 -9.50
N ILE A 228 -17.33 -2.05 -9.13
CA ILE A 228 -16.03 -2.24 -9.81
C ILE A 228 -15.64 -3.73 -9.85
N ALA A 229 -15.70 -4.41 -8.71
CA ALA A 229 -15.30 -5.82 -8.63
C ALA A 229 -16.22 -6.75 -9.43
N ALA A 230 -17.52 -6.45 -9.46
CA ALA A 230 -18.50 -7.19 -10.25
C ALA A 230 -18.32 -6.98 -11.75
N GLU A 231 -18.13 -5.74 -12.19
CA GLU A 231 -17.90 -5.42 -13.61
C GLU A 231 -16.57 -5.97 -14.13
N ALA A 232 -15.54 -5.97 -13.25
CA ALA A 232 -14.24 -6.54 -13.55
C ALA A 232 -14.22 -8.09 -13.53
N GLU A 233 -15.28 -8.72 -13.02
CA GLU A 233 -15.38 -10.20 -12.90
C GLU A 233 -14.18 -10.79 -12.12
N VAL A 234 -13.71 -10.10 -11.06
CA VAL A 234 -12.57 -10.57 -10.28
C VAL A 234 -12.92 -11.84 -9.49
N ARG A 235 -11.97 -12.76 -9.35
CA ARG A 235 -12.18 -14.02 -8.65
C ARG A 235 -12.25 -13.87 -7.14
N MET A 236 -11.46 -12.95 -6.57
CA MET A 236 -11.45 -12.63 -5.15
C MET A 236 -11.23 -11.13 -4.95
N LEU A 237 -11.94 -10.54 -4.00
CA LEU A 237 -11.79 -9.14 -3.59
C LEU A 237 -11.26 -9.06 -2.16
N VAL A 238 -10.26 -8.20 -1.94
CA VAL A 238 -9.78 -7.77 -0.62
C VAL A 238 -9.99 -6.27 -0.49
N ALA A 239 -10.82 -5.86 0.46
CA ALA A 239 -10.99 -4.45 0.82
C ALA A 239 -9.96 -4.05 1.86
N THR A 240 -9.09 -3.09 1.54
CA THR A 240 -7.94 -2.64 2.36
C THR A 240 -7.98 -1.12 2.61
N HIS A 241 -6.90 -0.56 3.14
CA HIS A 241 -6.75 0.86 3.45
C HIS A 241 -7.87 1.37 4.38
N ILE A 242 -8.05 0.67 5.51
CA ILE A 242 -9.18 0.87 6.41
C ILE A 242 -8.98 2.14 7.26
N GLY A 243 -9.95 3.05 7.21
CA GLY A 243 -9.94 4.34 7.90
C GLY A 243 -10.19 4.30 9.42
N HIS A 244 -9.79 3.20 10.08
CA HIS A 244 -9.84 3.00 11.56
C HIS A 244 -11.25 3.03 12.18
N TRP A 245 -12.29 2.99 11.38
CA TRP A 245 -13.68 2.98 11.81
C TRP A 245 -14.07 1.71 12.58
N ASP A 246 -13.28 0.67 12.47
CA ASP A 246 -13.44 -0.60 13.21
C ASP A 246 -12.57 -0.71 14.47
N SER A 247 -11.79 0.33 14.79
CA SER A 247 -10.88 0.33 15.95
C SER A 247 -11.65 0.34 17.27
N THR A 248 -11.19 -0.50 18.19
CA THR A 248 -11.66 -0.50 19.60
C THR A 248 -10.77 0.31 20.52
N ASN A 249 -9.61 0.77 20.04
CA ASN A 249 -8.68 1.55 20.84
C ASN A 249 -9.25 2.94 21.16
N PRO A 250 -9.38 3.33 22.44
CA PRO A 250 -10.01 4.59 22.82
C PRO A 250 -9.25 5.83 22.35
N ILE A 251 -7.95 5.74 22.16
CA ILE A 251 -7.14 6.85 21.65
C ILE A 251 -7.40 7.02 20.15
N VAL A 252 -7.36 5.94 19.38
CA VAL A 252 -7.65 5.95 17.93
C VAL A 252 -9.06 6.50 17.70
N ARG A 253 -10.06 5.99 18.42
CA ARG A 253 -11.45 6.48 18.35
C ARG A 253 -11.56 7.98 18.62
N ARG A 254 -10.86 8.49 19.62
CA ARG A 254 -10.82 9.92 19.94
C ARG A 254 -10.16 10.74 18.81
N LEU A 255 -9.08 10.24 18.21
CA LEU A 255 -8.38 10.92 17.11
C LEU A 255 -9.23 10.93 15.84
N ALA A 256 -9.91 9.83 15.55
CA ALA A 256 -10.80 9.70 14.40
C ALA A 256 -12.12 10.49 14.55
N ALA A 257 -12.52 10.88 15.76
CA ALA A 257 -13.82 11.51 16.06
C ALA A 257 -14.11 12.79 15.30
N LYS A 258 -13.09 13.47 14.78
CA LYS A 258 -13.24 14.66 13.92
C LYS A 258 -13.77 14.33 12.52
N HIS A 259 -13.56 13.09 12.10
CA HIS A 259 -13.85 12.62 10.75
C HIS A 259 -14.98 11.61 10.69
N LEU A 260 -15.27 10.96 11.83
CA LEU A 260 -16.29 9.93 11.99
C LEU A 260 -16.81 9.96 13.43
N PRO A 261 -18.14 10.03 13.68
CA PRO A 261 -18.69 9.99 15.05
C PRO A 261 -18.27 8.72 15.80
N ILE A 262 -17.87 8.90 17.09
CA ILE A 262 -17.40 7.79 17.94
C ILE A 262 -18.48 6.73 18.14
N ASP A 263 -19.74 7.13 18.23
CA ASP A 263 -20.90 6.27 18.46
C ASP A 263 -21.16 5.28 17.32
N ILE A 264 -20.75 5.61 16.11
CA ILE A 264 -20.86 4.69 14.96
C ILE A 264 -19.58 3.87 14.72
N MET A 265 -18.44 4.20 15.35
CA MET A 265 -17.22 3.42 15.24
C MET A 265 -17.34 2.09 15.96
N SER A 266 -17.24 0.99 15.22
CA SER A 266 -17.40 -0.36 15.79
C SER A 266 -16.79 -1.41 14.87
N PRO A 267 -16.25 -2.52 15.41
CA PRO A 267 -15.90 -3.69 14.61
C PRO A 267 -17.06 -4.25 13.78
N ALA A 268 -18.31 -4.03 14.19
CA ALA A 268 -19.50 -4.44 13.43
C ALA A 268 -19.64 -3.73 12.08
N LEU A 269 -19.03 -2.54 11.90
CA LEU A 269 -18.99 -1.87 10.60
C LEU A 269 -18.29 -2.69 9.50
N ARG A 270 -17.50 -3.70 9.86
CA ARG A 270 -16.94 -4.64 8.87
C ARG A 270 -18.04 -5.42 8.16
N ASP A 271 -19.06 -5.83 8.90
CA ASP A 271 -20.21 -6.55 8.34
C ASP A 271 -21.05 -5.62 7.44
N ASP A 272 -21.20 -4.35 7.83
CA ASP A 272 -21.90 -3.35 7.02
C ASP A 272 -21.13 -3.08 5.71
N VAL A 273 -19.82 -2.86 5.79
CA VAL A 273 -18.95 -2.67 4.59
C VAL A 273 -19.01 -3.90 3.69
N ALA A 274 -18.93 -5.10 4.25
CA ALA A 274 -19.04 -6.33 3.48
C ALA A 274 -20.42 -6.48 2.83
N ALA A 275 -21.51 -6.10 3.53
CA ALA A 275 -22.86 -6.12 2.99
C ALA A 275 -23.05 -5.10 1.86
N ASP A 276 -22.48 -3.89 2.00
CA ASP A 276 -22.55 -2.86 0.95
C ASP A 276 -21.81 -3.31 -0.31
N ILE A 277 -20.61 -3.88 -0.21
CA ILE A 277 -19.87 -4.48 -1.33
C ILE A 277 -20.68 -5.62 -1.96
N ALA A 278 -21.26 -6.48 -1.13
CA ALA A 278 -22.01 -7.65 -1.57
C ALA A 278 -23.33 -7.34 -2.26
N ARG A 279 -23.77 -6.07 -2.33
CA ARG A 279 -24.93 -5.69 -3.16
C ARG A 279 -24.71 -5.96 -4.65
N ALA A 280 -23.49 -5.73 -5.13
CA ALA A 280 -23.11 -5.94 -6.52
C ALA A 280 -22.18 -7.13 -6.69
N TYR A 281 -21.13 -7.27 -5.88
CA TYR A 281 -20.14 -8.34 -6.00
C TYR A 281 -20.54 -9.58 -5.17
N ARG A 282 -20.58 -10.75 -5.82
CA ARG A 282 -21.02 -12.03 -5.23
C ARG A 282 -19.90 -13.04 -5.02
N GLY A 283 -18.68 -12.68 -5.40
CA GLY A 283 -17.50 -13.51 -5.22
C GLY A 283 -16.94 -13.50 -3.78
N PRO A 284 -15.87 -14.26 -3.54
CA PRO A 284 -15.16 -14.24 -2.26
C PRO A 284 -14.66 -12.84 -1.90
N LEU A 285 -15.01 -12.37 -0.70
CA LEU A 285 -14.68 -11.07 -0.16
C LEU A 285 -13.96 -11.19 1.18
N MET A 286 -12.92 -10.40 1.39
CA MET A 286 -12.23 -10.25 2.66
C MET A 286 -12.08 -8.76 3.01
N ILE A 287 -12.38 -8.38 4.25
CA ILE A 287 -11.93 -7.11 4.83
C ILE A 287 -10.53 -7.35 5.40
N ALA A 288 -9.54 -6.65 4.88
CA ALA A 288 -8.12 -6.88 5.13
C ALA A 288 -7.74 -6.75 6.61
N ARG A 289 -6.74 -7.54 7.02
CA ARG A 289 -6.02 -7.43 8.28
C ARG A 289 -4.54 -7.62 8.02
N ASP A 290 -3.73 -6.95 8.83
CA ASP A 290 -2.28 -7.11 8.79
C ASP A 290 -1.88 -8.56 9.00
N SER A 291 -0.77 -8.96 8.42
CA SER A 291 -0.22 -10.32 8.48
C SER A 291 -1.10 -11.39 7.81
N THR A 292 -2.11 -10.99 7.03
CA THR A 292 -2.90 -11.94 6.24
C THR A 292 -2.12 -12.38 5.00
N THR A 293 -2.01 -13.70 4.80
CA THR A 293 -1.41 -14.28 3.61
C THR A 293 -2.46 -14.96 2.75
N ILE A 294 -2.42 -14.69 1.45
CA ILE A 294 -3.32 -15.22 0.42
C ILE A 294 -2.47 -15.94 -0.63
N TYR A 295 -2.84 -17.15 -0.98
CA TYR A 295 -2.26 -17.90 -2.09
C TYR A 295 -3.18 -17.80 -3.30
N VAL A 296 -2.66 -17.16 -4.34
CA VAL A 296 -3.36 -16.89 -5.60
C VAL A 296 -3.02 -17.96 -6.63
#